data_a680f01b9914f773666ef5e5dbe4c711
#
_entry.id   a680f01b9914f773666ef5e5dbe4c711
#
_cell.length_a   1.000
_cell.length_b   1.000
_cell.length_c   1.000
_cell.angle_alpha   90.00
_cell.angle_beta   90.00
_cell.angle_gamma   90.00
#
_symmetry.space_group_name_H-M   'P 1'
#
loop_
_entity.id
_entity.type
_entity.pdbx_description
1 polymer ?
#
loop_
_entity_poly.entity_id
_entity_poly.type
_entity_poly.pdbx_seq_one_letter_code
_entity_poly.pdbx_strand_id
1 'polypeptide(L)'
;MYTRTVELTCKTGKARELCNTIDDKVLPILRRQAGFVDETVIVSDTEPNRILALSFWHTREDAQRYEREQFDAVQKAIQHLLEAGPEVSTFNVHTSTAHKVAAEKAA
;
A
#
# COMPACT_ATOMS: atom_id res chain seq x y z
N MET A 1 -15.02 -4.12 -1.02
CA MET A 1 -13.54 -4.10 -0.83
C MET A 1 -12.98 -2.77 -1.25
N TYR A 2 -11.99 -2.31 -0.54
CA TYR A 2 -11.40 -0.99 -0.69
C TYR A 2 -9.89 -1.12 -0.84
N THR A 3 -9.26 -0.30 -1.67
CA THR A 3 -7.82 -0.34 -1.85
C THR A 3 -7.20 1.05 -1.70
N ARG A 4 -6.02 1.08 -1.09
CA ARG A 4 -5.14 2.24 -1.06
C ARG A 4 -3.95 1.96 -1.96
N THR A 5 -3.68 2.88 -2.87
CA THR A 5 -2.48 2.81 -3.69
C THR A 5 -1.54 3.91 -3.23
N VAL A 6 -0.28 3.55 -3.04
CA VAL A 6 0.74 4.47 -2.58
C VAL A 6 1.86 4.48 -3.60
N GLU A 7 2.02 5.59 -4.30
CA GLU A 7 3.09 5.73 -5.27
C GLU A 7 4.33 6.32 -4.58
N LEU A 8 5.45 5.66 -4.76
CA LEU A 8 6.73 6.01 -4.15
C LEU A 8 7.79 6.17 -5.24
N THR A 9 8.59 7.21 -5.14
CA THR A 9 9.78 7.37 -5.98
C THR A 9 10.97 7.25 -5.04
N CYS A 10 11.75 6.18 -5.19
CA CYS A 10 12.90 5.98 -4.34
C CYS A 10 14.13 6.73 -4.85
N LYS A 11 15.10 6.92 -3.98
CA LYS A 11 16.42 7.44 -4.36
C LYS A 11 17.07 6.46 -5.33
N THR A 12 17.91 6.99 -6.22
CA THR A 12 18.58 6.18 -7.24
C THR A 12 19.29 4.98 -6.62
N GLY A 13 19.00 3.78 -7.15
CA GLY A 13 19.62 2.54 -6.70
C GLY A 13 19.05 1.96 -5.42
N LYS A 14 17.97 2.54 -4.88
CA LYS A 14 17.41 2.12 -3.59
C LYS A 14 16.11 1.30 -3.70
N ALA A 15 15.69 0.93 -4.92
CA ALA A 15 14.44 0.21 -5.09
C ALA A 15 14.39 -1.12 -4.32
N ARG A 16 15.45 -1.90 -4.40
CA ARG A 16 15.52 -3.19 -3.68
C ARG A 16 15.48 -2.97 -2.17
N GLU A 17 16.25 -2.00 -1.67
CA GLU A 17 16.27 -1.71 -0.24
C GLU A 17 14.89 -1.24 0.23
N LEU A 18 14.20 -0.41 -0.55
CA LEU A 18 12.86 0.04 -0.23
C LEU A 18 11.88 -1.13 -0.16
N CYS A 19 11.90 -2.02 -1.16
CA CYS A 19 11.04 -3.20 -1.17
C CYS A 19 11.30 -4.10 0.03
N ASN A 20 12.58 -4.33 0.36
CA ASN A 20 12.94 -5.14 1.53
C ASN A 20 12.47 -4.49 2.83
N THR A 21 12.57 -3.17 2.93
CA THR A 21 12.12 -2.43 4.11
C THR A 21 10.59 -2.53 4.25
N ILE A 22 9.87 -2.45 3.14
CA ILE A 22 8.41 -2.65 3.15
C ILE A 22 8.08 -4.05 3.68
N ASP A 23 8.77 -5.07 3.17
CA ASP A 23 8.54 -6.45 3.62
C ASP A 23 8.84 -6.64 5.11
N ASP A 24 9.93 -6.06 5.59
CA ASP A 24 10.41 -6.31 6.94
C ASP A 24 9.76 -5.43 8.00
N LYS A 25 9.40 -4.21 7.66
CA LYS A 25 8.94 -3.21 8.64
C LYS A 25 7.50 -2.75 8.45
N VAL A 26 7.02 -2.71 7.22
CA VAL A 26 5.68 -2.20 6.92
C VAL A 26 4.64 -3.33 6.93
N LEU A 27 4.93 -4.43 6.25
CA LEU A 27 3.99 -5.54 6.16
C LEU A 27 3.59 -6.11 7.54
N PRO A 28 4.49 -6.25 8.52
CA PRO A 28 4.09 -6.68 9.85
C PRO A 28 3.08 -5.74 10.53
N ILE A 29 3.21 -4.44 10.28
CA ILE A 29 2.25 -3.46 10.80
C ILE A 29 0.89 -3.65 10.14
N LEU A 30 0.87 -3.78 8.80
CA LEU A 30 -0.37 -4.00 8.04
C LEU A 30 -1.10 -5.25 8.50
N ARG A 31 -0.37 -6.36 8.69
CA ARG A 31 -0.97 -7.64 9.08
C ARG A 31 -1.68 -7.60 10.41
N ARG A 32 -1.33 -6.67 11.28
CA ARG A 32 -1.99 -6.50 12.58
C ARG A 32 -3.24 -5.64 12.53
N GLN A 33 -3.53 -5.03 11.39
CA GLN A 33 -4.65 -4.11 11.29
C GLN A 33 -5.97 -4.84 11.03
N ALA A 34 -7.01 -4.43 11.73
CA ALA A 34 -8.34 -4.96 11.48
C ALA A 34 -8.77 -4.62 10.05
N GLY A 35 -9.29 -5.61 9.33
CA GLY A 35 -9.78 -5.42 7.97
C GLY A 35 -8.73 -5.47 6.88
N PHE A 36 -7.46 -5.64 7.21
CA PHE A 36 -6.41 -5.82 6.21
C PHE A 36 -6.62 -7.15 5.47
N VAL A 37 -6.58 -7.11 4.15
CA VAL A 37 -6.75 -8.30 3.30
C VAL A 37 -5.39 -8.77 2.78
N ASP A 38 -4.74 -7.96 1.96
CA ASP A 38 -3.39 -8.25 1.48
C ASP A 38 -2.71 -7.00 0.91
N GLU A 39 -1.45 -7.17 0.54
CA GLU A 39 -0.65 -6.12 -0.07
C GLU A 39 0.05 -6.66 -1.31
N THR A 40 0.12 -5.82 -2.35
CA THR A 40 0.90 -6.08 -3.54
C THR A 40 1.85 -4.90 -3.76
N VAL A 41 3.13 -5.20 -3.93
CA VAL A 41 4.13 -4.19 -4.26
C VAL A 41 4.64 -4.47 -5.66
N ILE A 42 4.58 -3.46 -6.52
CA ILE A 42 5.03 -3.58 -7.91
C ILE A 42 6.06 -2.50 -8.21
N VAL A 43 7.05 -2.87 -9.02
CA VAL A 43 8.14 -1.99 -9.41
C VAL A 43 8.03 -1.76 -10.91
N SER A 44 8.11 -0.49 -11.33
CA SER A 44 8.04 -0.17 -12.75
C SER A 44 9.21 -0.77 -13.51
N ASP A 45 8.95 -1.36 -14.66
CA ASP A 45 9.98 -1.92 -15.53
C ASP A 45 10.62 -0.86 -16.43
N THR A 46 9.98 0.31 -16.58
CA THR A 46 10.50 1.40 -17.40
C THR A 46 11.08 2.54 -16.57
N GLU A 47 10.63 2.70 -15.33
CA GLU A 47 11.12 3.72 -14.40
C GLU A 47 11.58 3.02 -13.11
N PRO A 48 12.85 2.60 -13.04
CA PRO A 48 13.29 1.68 -11.96
C PRO A 48 13.18 2.23 -10.54
N ASN A 49 13.00 3.54 -10.40
CA ASN A 49 12.84 4.17 -9.08
C ASN A 49 11.37 4.34 -8.68
N ARG A 50 10.43 3.94 -9.54
CA ARG A 50 9.01 4.09 -9.29
C ARG A 50 8.42 2.79 -8.78
N ILE A 51 7.79 2.87 -7.62
CA ILE A 51 7.21 1.72 -6.94
C ILE A 51 5.76 2.05 -6.57
N LEU A 52 4.89 1.08 -6.73
CA LEU A 52 3.50 1.22 -6.34
C LEU A 52 3.17 0.13 -5.31
N ALA A 53 2.73 0.55 -4.13
CA ALA A 53 2.28 -0.36 -3.08
C ALA A 53 0.76 -0.28 -3.00
N LEU A 54 0.09 -1.43 -3.17
CA LEU A 54 -1.36 -1.53 -3.09
C LEU A 54 -1.72 -2.34 -1.86
N SER A 55 -2.54 -1.77 -0.99
CA SER A 55 -3.11 -2.51 0.14
C SER A 55 -4.61 -2.64 -0.04
N PHE A 56 -5.14 -3.82 0.28
CA PHE A 56 -6.55 -4.15 0.13
C PHE A 56 -7.18 -4.32 1.50
N TRP A 57 -8.40 -3.81 1.66
CA TRP A 57 -9.11 -3.71 2.93
C TRP A 57 -10.56 -4.16 2.77
N HIS A 58 -11.10 -4.77 3.81
CA HIS A 58 -12.51 -5.17 3.76
C HIS A 58 -13.44 -3.98 3.61
N THR A 59 -13.14 -2.89 4.32
CA THR A 59 -13.97 -1.68 4.28
C THR A 59 -13.11 -0.43 4.16
N ARG A 60 -13.75 0.65 3.70
CA ARG A 60 -13.15 1.97 3.69
C ARG A 60 -12.75 2.42 5.10
N GLU A 61 -13.61 2.14 6.08
CA GLU A 61 -13.40 2.54 7.47
C GLU A 61 -12.14 1.91 8.06
N ASP A 62 -11.87 0.65 7.73
CA ASP A 62 -10.67 -0.04 8.17
C ASP A 62 -9.41 0.61 7.59
N ALA A 63 -9.44 0.95 6.30
CA ALA A 63 -8.33 1.64 5.64
C ALA A 63 -8.10 3.02 6.24
N GLN A 64 -9.17 3.76 6.51
CA GLN A 64 -9.07 5.10 7.11
C GLN A 64 -8.51 5.04 8.54
N ARG A 65 -8.87 4.02 9.30
CA ARG A 65 -8.33 3.82 10.65
C ARG A 65 -6.83 3.58 10.59
N TYR A 66 -6.39 2.71 9.68
CA TYR A 66 -4.98 2.47 9.47
C TYR A 66 -4.24 3.76 9.13
N GLU A 67 -4.79 4.57 8.22
CA GLU A 67 -4.15 5.82 7.84
C GLU A 67 -3.98 6.77 9.03
N ARG A 68 -5.01 6.91 9.84
CA ARG A 68 -4.94 7.80 11.01
C ARG A 68 -3.96 7.32 12.07
N GLU A 69 -3.91 6.00 12.30
CA GLU A 69 -3.22 5.45 13.46
C GLU A 69 -1.82 4.96 13.17
N GLN A 70 -1.54 4.53 11.94
CA GLN A 70 -0.31 3.83 11.62
C GLN A 70 0.51 4.44 10.48
N PHE A 71 -0.13 5.16 9.57
CA PHE A 71 0.56 5.55 8.34
C PHE A 71 1.76 6.47 8.59
N ASP A 72 1.70 7.32 9.59
CA ASP A 72 2.81 8.19 9.93
C ASP A 72 4.06 7.38 10.31
N ALA A 73 3.89 6.33 11.12
CA ALA A 73 4.99 5.45 11.50
C ALA A 73 5.53 4.69 10.29
N VAL A 74 4.65 4.23 9.40
CA VAL A 74 5.04 3.55 8.16
C VAL A 74 5.86 4.49 7.27
N GLN A 75 5.39 5.71 7.10
CA GLN A 75 6.10 6.71 6.30
C GLN A 75 7.48 7.00 6.86
N LYS A 76 7.60 7.13 8.18
CA LYS A 76 8.89 7.36 8.83
C LYS A 76 9.87 6.21 8.61
N ALA A 77 9.38 4.99 8.53
CA ALA A 77 10.22 3.82 8.32
C ALA A 77 10.88 3.79 6.94
N ILE A 78 10.27 4.43 5.94
CA ILE A 78 10.74 4.38 4.55
C ILE A 78 11.22 5.74 4.02
N GLN A 79 10.99 6.82 4.74
CA GLN A 79 11.22 8.18 4.28
C GLN A 79 12.65 8.43 3.81
N HIS A 80 13.63 7.86 4.49
CA HIS A 80 15.04 8.06 4.15
C HIS A 80 15.44 7.45 2.79
N LEU A 81 14.61 6.57 2.25
CA LEU A 81 14.81 5.92 0.95
C LEU A 81 14.08 6.63 -0.19
N LEU A 82 13.27 7.64 0.11
CA LEU A 82 12.41 8.27 -0.87
C LEU A 82 13.00 9.55 -1.41
N GLU A 83 12.88 9.73 -2.73
CA GLU A 83 13.14 10.99 -3.43
C GLU A 83 11.85 11.83 -3.46
N ALA A 84 10.72 11.17 -3.65
CA ALA A 84 9.42 11.83 -3.70
C ALA A 84 8.32 10.87 -3.24
N GLY A 85 7.21 11.43 -2.83
CA GLY A 85 6.07 10.71 -2.32
C GLY A 85 6.09 10.62 -0.80
N PRO A 86 5.21 9.85 -0.19
CA PRO A 86 4.20 9.01 -0.84
C PRO A 86 3.02 9.81 -1.42
N GLU A 87 2.53 9.35 -2.57
CA GLU A 87 1.29 9.87 -3.15
C GLU A 87 0.22 8.81 -2.99
N VAL A 88 -0.80 9.12 -2.21
CA VAL A 88 -1.84 8.15 -1.83
C VAL A 88 -3.10 8.40 -2.65
N SER A 89 -3.64 7.33 -3.23
CA SER A 89 -4.95 7.34 -3.87
C SER A 89 -5.76 6.18 -3.33
N THR A 90 -7.08 6.34 -3.33
CA THR A 90 -7.97 5.31 -2.78
C THR A 90 -9.08 5.00 -3.77
N PHE A 91 -9.52 3.74 -3.78
CA PHE A 91 -10.50 3.26 -4.74
C PHE A 91 -11.40 2.21 -4.11
N ASN A 92 -12.65 2.16 -4.57
CA ASN A 92 -13.50 1.01 -4.32
C ASN A 92 -13.17 -0.05 -5.36
N VAL A 93 -13.04 -1.29 -4.94
CA VAL A 93 -12.80 -2.39 -5.87
C VAL A 93 -14.12 -2.80 -6.50
N HIS A 94 -14.23 -2.64 -7.81
CA HIS A 94 -15.43 -3.04 -8.56
C HIS A 94 -15.47 -4.54 -8.78
N THR A 95 -14.37 -5.11 -9.26
CA THR A 95 -14.29 -6.53 -9.58
C THR A 95 -12.87 -7.01 -9.28
N SER A 96 -12.77 -8.23 -8.79
CA SER A 96 -11.48 -8.87 -8.55
C SER A 96 -11.61 -10.38 -8.80
N THR A 97 -10.62 -10.95 -9.49
CA THR A 97 -10.52 -12.40 -9.64
C THR A 97 -9.70 -13.03 -8.52
N ALA A 98 -8.96 -12.22 -7.76
CA ALA A 98 -8.14 -12.68 -6.65
C ALA A 98 -8.87 -12.57 -5.30
N HIS A 99 -9.80 -11.63 -5.19
CA HIS A 99 -10.50 -11.34 -3.94
C HIS A 99 -12.01 -11.39 -4.13
N LYS A 100 -12.70 -11.86 -3.10
CA LYS A 100 -14.16 -11.85 -3.11
C LYS A 100 -14.65 -10.44 -2.79
N VAL A 101 -15.34 -9.83 -3.76
CA VAL A 101 -15.95 -8.51 -3.59
C VAL A 101 -17.41 -8.70 -3.24
N ALA A 102 -17.88 -8.02 -2.21
CA ALA A 102 -19.27 -8.14 -1.77
C ALA A 102 -20.23 -7.70 -2.88
N ALA A 103 -21.26 -8.52 -3.14
CA ALA A 103 -22.19 -8.29 -4.25
C ALA A 103 -22.92 -6.95 -4.13
N GLU A 104 -23.32 -6.57 -2.93
CA GLU A 104 -24.00 -5.30 -2.69
C GLU A 104 -23.16 -4.09 -3.04
N LYS A 105 -21.84 -4.25 -3.11
CA LYS A 105 -20.93 -3.16 -3.50
C LYS A 105 -20.95 -2.93 -5.01
N ALA A 106 -21.42 -3.89 -5.76
CA ALA A 106 -21.46 -3.81 -7.22
C ALA A 106 -22.73 -3.12 -7.73
N ALA A 107 -23.71 -2.98 -6.87
CA ALA A 107 -24.98 -2.39 -7.24
C ALA A 107 -24.87 -0.88 -7.49
#